data_a1f4a2fe08b926a5ec19bede32705faf
#
_entry.id   a1f4a2fe08b926a5ec19bede32705faf
#
_cell.length_a   1.000
_cell.length_b   1.000
_cell.length_c   1.000
_cell.angle_alpha   90.00
_cell.angle_beta   90.00
_cell.angle_gamma   90.00
#
_symmetry.space_group_name_H-M   'P 1'
#
loop_
_entity.id
_entity.type
_entity.pdbx_description
1 polymer ?
#
loop_
_entity_poly.entity_id
_entity_poly.type
_entity_poly.pdbx_seq_one_letter_code
_entity_poly.pdbx_strand_id
1 'polypeptide(L)'
;MAASARDVCPTPGAWVAVSDSGRSVRGSDAVTAELAQRRVVLLGESHDNAEHHRWQLHTIAALHARQPRLALGFEMFPRRVQPVLDQWSAGELTEEQFLARSDWTSVWGHDPQLYMPIFHFARMHRIPMIALNVERTLVRRVGREGWDAVPPAEREGVGEPASAPAPYP
;
A
#
# COMPACT_ATOMS: atom_id res chain seq x y z
N MET A 1 -12.33 40.11 -1.81
CA MET A 1 -13.00 38.98 -1.13
C MET A 1 -12.21 37.74 -1.46
N ALA A 2 -11.52 37.14 -0.50
CA ALA A 2 -10.81 35.89 -0.73
C ALA A 2 -11.86 34.77 -0.80
N ALA A 3 -11.86 34.00 -1.89
CA ALA A 3 -12.71 32.82 -2.03
C ALA A 3 -12.44 31.87 -0.87
N SER A 4 -13.50 31.41 -0.23
CA SER A 4 -13.41 30.43 0.86
C SER A 4 -12.72 29.17 0.33
N ALA A 5 -11.74 28.65 1.07
CA ALA A 5 -10.97 27.44 0.73
C ALA A 5 -11.84 26.15 0.58
N ARG A 6 -13.15 26.27 0.72
CA ARG A 6 -14.12 25.14 0.62
C ARG A 6 -14.57 24.81 -0.79
N ASP A 7 -14.32 25.67 -1.79
CA ASP A 7 -14.90 25.57 -3.14
C ASP A 7 -13.88 25.33 -4.25
N VAL A 8 -12.66 24.92 -3.94
CA VAL A 8 -11.67 24.58 -4.99
C VAL A 8 -11.96 23.16 -5.46
N CYS A 9 -12.59 23.06 -6.64
CA CYS A 9 -12.65 21.78 -7.36
C CYS A 9 -11.28 21.55 -8.02
N PRO A 10 -10.46 20.61 -7.55
CA PRO A 10 -9.14 20.38 -8.11
C PRO A 10 -9.27 19.77 -9.51
N THR A 11 -8.33 20.10 -10.40
CA THR A 11 -8.20 19.41 -11.68
C THR A 11 -7.81 17.92 -11.43
N PRO A 12 -8.26 16.99 -12.27
CA PRO A 12 -7.82 15.59 -12.17
C PRO A 12 -6.30 15.48 -12.11
N GLY A 13 -5.80 14.66 -11.18
CA GLY A 13 -4.35 14.48 -10.97
C GLY A 13 -3.67 15.53 -10.09
N ALA A 14 -4.39 16.55 -9.61
CA ALA A 14 -3.84 17.51 -8.65
C ALA A 14 -3.78 16.94 -7.24
N TRP A 15 -2.74 17.31 -6.51
CA TRP A 15 -2.65 17.03 -5.07
C TRP A 15 -3.49 18.03 -4.28
N VAL A 16 -4.27 17.51 -3.35
CA VAL A 16 -5.03 18.33 -2.41
C VAL A 16 -4.61 17.96 -1.00
N ALA A 17 -3.94 18.90 -0.33
CA ALA A 17 -3.70 18.75 1.10
C ALA A 17 -5.00 19.04 1.86
N VAL A 18 -5.33 18.15 2.80
CA VAL A 18 -6.46 18.29 3.70
C VAL A 18 -5.93 18.44 5.13
N SER A 19 -6.41 19.47 5.84
CA SER A 19 -6.06 19.75 7.22
C SER A 19 -7.28 20.33 7.94
N ASP A 20 -7.19 20.52 9.24
CA ASP A 20 -8.24 21.15 10.05
C ASP A 20 -8.58 22.58 9.57
N SER A 21 -7.63 23.27 8.96
CA SER A 21 -7.80 24.60 8.36
C SER A 21 -8.46 24.59 6.97
N GLY A 22 -8.69 23.41 6.37
CA GLY A 22 -9.35 23.26 5.08
C GLY A 22 -8.53 22.52 4.03
N ARG A 23 -8.84 22.79 2.75
CA ARG A 23 -8.22 22.15 1.59
C ARG A 23 -7.36 23.12 0.81
N SER A 24 -6.21 22.68 0.32
CA SER A 24 -5.33 23.47 -0.55
C SER A 24 -4.74 22.63 -1.67
N VAL A 25 -4.70 23.17 -2.89
CA VAL A 25 -4.04 22.51 -4.03
C VAL A 25 -2.53 22.67 -3.87
N ARG A 26 -1.79 21.59 -4.07
CA ARG A 26 -0.34 21.52 -3.93
C ARG A 26 0.31 21.06 -5.23
N GLY A 27 1.47 21.61 -5.58
CA GLY A 27 2.27 21.15 -6.71
C GLY A 27 2.87 19.77 -6.46
N SER A 28 2.84 18.89 -7.45
CA SER A 28 3.32 17.50 -7.34
C SER A 28 4.77 17.40 -6.88
N ASP A 29 5.64 18.30 -7.35
CA ASP A 29 7.06 18.29 -6.97
C ASP A 29 7.25 18.59 -5.47
N ALA A 30 6.57 19.61 -4.96
CA ALA A 30 6.63 19.95 -3.54
C ALA A 30 6.07 18.84 -2.64
N VAL A 31 4.95 18.23 -3.04
CA VAL A 31 4.35 17.09 -2.31
C VAL A 31 5.29 15.89 -2.32
N THR A 32 5.84 15.53 -3.47
CA THR A 32 6.74 14.38 -3.59
C THR A 32 8.03 14.59 -2.79
N ALA A 33 8.57 15.82 -2.78
CA ALA A 33 9.73 16.17 -1.97
C ALA A 33 9.45 16.04 -0.46
N GLU A 34 8.26 16.44 -0.02
CA GLU A 34 7.84 16.26 1.38
C GLU A 34 7.63 14.78 1.72
N LEU A 35 6.92 14.03 0.87
CA LEU A 35 6.67 12.60 1.08
C LEU A 35 7.97 11.79 1.14
N ALA A 36 8.98 12.15 0.35
CA ALA A 36 10.29 11.49 0.36
C ALA A 36 11.03 11.60 1.71
N GLN A 37 10.63 12.52 2.59
CA GLN A 37 11.17 12.66 3.95
C GLN A 37 10.39 11.84 4.98
N ARG A 38 9.27 11.24 4.61
CA ARG A 38 8.44 10.45 5.53
C ARG A 38 8.99 9.03 5.65
N ARG A 39 8.90 8.47 6.86
CA ARG A 39 9.28 7.06 7.10
C ARG A 39 8.30 6.09 6.47
N VAL A 40 7.04 6.47 6.40
CA VAL A 40 5.94 5.69 5.81
C VAL A 40 5.05 6.62 5.01
N VAL A 41 4.69 6.18 3.81
CA VAL A 41 3.70 6.82 2.93
C VAL A 41 2.63 5.78 2.61
N LEU A 42 1.37 6.08 2.87
CA LEU A 42 0.24 5.20 2.56
C LEU A 42 -0.42 5.69 1.27
N LEU A 43 -0.56 4.80 0.31
CA LEU A 43 -1.20 5.06 -0.99
C LEU A 43 -2.48 4.23 -1.08
N GLY A 44 -3.60 4.85 -0.65
CA GLY A 44 -4.92 4.20 -0.70
C GLY A 44 -5.45 4.09 -2.14
N GLU A 45 -6.39 3.15 -2.35
CA GLU A 45 -7.00 2.94 -3.66
C GLU A 45 -8.43 2.34 -3.52
N SER A 46 -9.16 2.24 -4.63
CA SER A 46 -10.29 1.34 -4.81
C SER A 46 -9.82 0.21 -5.70
N HIS A 47 -9.93 -1.04 -5.23
CA HIS A 47 -9.26 -2.22 -5.78
C HIS A 47 -9.52 -2.49 -7.27
N ASP A 48 -10.63 -2.03 -7.80
CA ASP A 48 -11.05 -2.16 -9.20
C ASP A 48 -10.80 -0.92 -10.07
N ASN A 49 -10.21 0.14 -9.50
CA ASN A 49 -10.00 1.41 -10.20
C ASN A 49 -8.60 1.51 -10.80
N ALA A 50 -8.48 1.32 -12.10
CA ALA A 50 -7.20 1.38 -12.82
C ALA A 50 -6.48 2.73 -12.69
N GLU A 51 -7.21 3.85 -12.55
CA GLU A 51 -6.59 5.17 -12.41
C GLU A 51 -5.91 5.32 -11.03
N HIS A 52 -6.47 4.71 -9.98
CA HIS A 52 -5.82 4.70 -8.68
C HIS A 52 -4.48 3.94 -8.74
N HIS A 53 -4.42 2.79 -9.40
CA HIS A 53 -3.17 2.01 -9.55
C HIS A 53 -2.13 2.74 -10.40
N ARG A 54 -2.56 3.43 -11.47
CA ARG A 54 -1.68 4.30 -12.26
C ARG A 54 -1.12 5.45 -11.44
N TRP A 55 -1.97 6.05 -10.60
CA TRP A 55 -1.55 7.10 -9.69
C TRP A 55 -0.58 6.61 -8.63
N GLN A 56 -0.83 5.42 -8.07
CA GLN A 56 0.11 4.79 -7.15
C GLN A 56 1.47 4.56 -7.83
N LEU A 57 1.50 3.98 -9.02
CA LEU A 57 2.74 3.76 -9.77
C LEU A 57 3.48 5.07 -10.05
N HIS A 58 2.77 6.11 -10.50
CA HIS A 58 3.36 7.43 -10.73
C HIS A 58 4.01 7.98 -9.46
N THR A 59 3.32 7.90 -8.34
CA THR A 59 3.81 8.37 -7.04
C THR A 59 5.02 7.57 -6.57
N ILE A 60 4.98 6.24 -6.68
CA ILE A 60 6.08 5.34 -6.35
C ILE A 60 7.32 5.69 -7.18
N ALA A 61 7.18 5.88 -8.50
CA ALA A 61 8.29 6.23 -9.39
C ALA A 61 8.91 7.59 -9.01
N ALA A 62 8.07 8.59 -8.71
CA ALA A 62 8.53 9.90 -8.27
C ALA A 62 9.24 9.86 -6.90
N LEU A 63 8.78 9.02 -5.98
CA LEU A 63 9.43 8.80 -4.68
C LEU A 63 10.75 8.04 -4.85
N HIS A 64 10.77 7.00 -5.68
CA HIS A 64 11.99 6.22 -5.95
C HIS A 64 13.09 7.08 -6.57
N ALA A 65 12.74 8.02 -7.46
CA ALA A 65 13.70 8.95 -8.03
C ALA A 65 14.38 9.86 -6.98
N ARG A 66 13.71 10.13 -5.84
CA ARG A 66 14.23 10.94 -4.73
C ARG A 66 14.85 10.13 -3.62
N GLN A 67 14.31 8.95 -3.37
CA GLN A 67 14.73 8.03 -2.31
C GLN A 67 14.85 6.60 -2.88
N PRO A 68 15.98 6.26 -3.51
CA PRO A 68 16.15 4.94 -4.13
C PRO A 68 16.08 3.75 -3.16
N ARG A 69 16.33 4.00 -1.86
CA ARG A 69 16.29 2.97 -0.81
C ARG A 69 14.92 2.88 -0.14
N LEU A 70 13.85 2.78 -0.91
CA LEU A 70 12.51 2.50 -0.41
C LEU A 70 12.18 1.01 -0.51
N ALA A 71 11.15 0.58 0.20
CA ALA A 71 10.49 -0.71 0.05
C ALA A 71 9.00 -0.49 -0.19
N LEU A 72 8.36 -1.42 -0.89
CA LEU A 72 6.93 -1.38 -1.17
C LEU A 72 6.20 -2.42 -0.34
N GLY A 73 5.32 -1.97 0.54
CA GLY A 73 4.45 -2.84 1.33
C GLY A 73 3.12 -3.07 0.63
N PHE A 74 2.64 -4.32 0.62
CA PHE A 74 1.42 -4.72 -0.06
C PHE A 74 0.47 -5.42 0.90
N GLU A 75 -0.73 -4.88 1.04
CA GLU A 75 -1.78 -5.43 1.91
C GLU A 75 -2.38 -6.75 1.38
N MET A 76 -2.33 -6.98 0.06
CA MET A 76 -2.91 -8.18 -0.54
C MET A 76 -2.18 -9.47 -0.16
N PHE A 77 -0.92 -9.39 0.27
CA PHE A 77 -0.11 -10.58 0.53
C PHE A 77 0.02 -10.90 2.01
N PRO A 78 -0.40 -12.11 2.44
CA PRO A 78 -0.08 -12.61 3.76
C PRO A 78 1.42 -12.93 3.87
N ARG A 79 1.97 -12.85 5.07
CA ARG A 79 3.42 -12.99 5.33
C ARG A 79 4.05 -14.28 4.79
N ARG A 80 3.27 -15.37 4.67
CA ARG A 80 3.75 -16.61 4.04
C ARG A 80 4.21 -16.45 2.59
N VAL A 81 3.71 -15.40 1.91
CA VAL A 81 4.06 -15.11 0.50
C VAL A 81 5.39 -14.37 0.37
N GLN A 82 5.98 -13.89 1.47
CA GLN A 82 7.23 -13.12 1.42
C GLN A 82 8.34 -13.77 0.56
N PRO A 83 8.62 -15.08 0.64
CA PRO A 83 9.65 -15.69 -0.22
C PRO A 83 9.35 -15.57 -1.72
N VAL A 84 8.07 -15.52 -2.11
CA VAL A 84 7.67 -15.33 -3.52
C VAL A 84 7.91 -13.89 -3.96
N LEU A 85 7.64 -12.90 -3.08
CA LEU A 85 7.91 -11.49 -3.34
C LEU A 85 9.42 -11.24 -3.50
N ASP A 86 10.24 -11.89 -2.67
CA ASP A 86 11.70 -11.78 -2.74
C ASP A 86 12.23 -12.34 -4.07
N GLN A 87 11.75 -13.50 -4.49
CA GLN A 87 12.10 -14.11 -5.78
C GLN A 87 11.64 -13.27 -6.98
N TRP A 88 10.45 -12.66 -6.89
CA TRP A 88 9.96 -11.73 -7.92
C TRP A 88 10.87 -10.51 -8.04
N SER A 89 11.19 -9.87 -6.94
CA SER A 89 12.09 -8.69 -6.90
C SER A 89 13.50 -9.03 -7.39
N ALA A 90 13.97 -10.26 -7.14
CA ALA A 90 15.25 -10.76 -7.67
C ALA A 90 15.20 -11.08 -9.18
N GLY A 91 14.02 -11.12 -9.79
CA GLY A 91 13.85 -11.44 -11.20
C GLY A 91 13.86 -12.94 -11.52
N GLU A 92 13.66 -13.80 -10.54
CA GLU A 92 13.75 -15.26 -10.63
C GLU A 92 12.46 -15.93 -11.12
N LEU A 93 11.34 -15.20 -11.14
CA LEU A 93 10.03 -15.75 -11.53
C LEU A 93 9.52 -15.12 -12.83
N THR A 94 8.79 -15.89 -13.61
CA THR A 94 7.90 -15.35 -14.64
C THR A 94 6.63 -14.77 -13.97
N GLU A 95 5.86 -13.98 -14.72
CA GLU A 95 4.57 -13.45 -14.23
C GLU A 95 3.61 -14.58 -13.83
N GLU A 96 3.48 -15.60 -14.68
CA GLU A 96 2.67 -16.78 -14.41
C GLU A 96 3.10 -17.49 -13.13
N GLN A 97 4.40 -17.70 -12.95
CA GLN A 97 4.95 -18.32 -11.73
C GLN A 97 4.69 -17.45 -10.49
N PHE A 98 4.83 -16.13 -10.62
CA PHE A 98 4.56 -15.20 -9.52
C PHE A 98 3.09 -15.28 -9.09
N LEU A 99 2.15 -15.17 -10.02
CA LEU A 99 0.72 -15.21 -9.73
C LEU A 99 0.29 -16.58 -9.15
N ALA A 100 0.80 -17.67 -9.71
CA ALA A 100 0.50 -19.01 -9.22
C ALA A 100 1.06 -19.26 -7.82
N ARG A 101 2.34 -18.92 -7.57
CA ARG A 101 3.03 -19.20 -6.30
C ARG A 101 2.61 -18.26 -5.18
N SER A 102 2.18 -17.04 -5.50
CA SER A 102 1.57 -16.13 -4.52
C SER A 102 0.15 -16.51 -4.16
N ASP A 103 -0.47 -17.47 -4.89
CA ASP A 103 -1.87 -17.84 -4.75
C ASP A 103 -2.81 -16.62 -4.94
N TRP A 104 -2.51 -15.78 -5.93
CA TRP A 104 -3.15 -14.49 -6.16
C TRP A 104 -4.68 -14.56 -6.13
N THR A 105 -5.25 -15.56 -6.81
CA THR A 105 -6.71 -15.71 -6.90
C THR A 105 -7.36 -15.93 -5.52
N SER A 106 -6.70 -16.69 -4.63
CA SER A 106 -7.22 -16.97 -3.29
C SER A 106 -6.93 -15.85 -2.30
N VAL A 107 -5.74 -15.22 -2.38
CA VAL A 107 -5.34 -14.20 -1.40
C VAL A 107 -5.99 -12.85 -1.68
N TRP A 108 -6.22 -12.51 -2.96
CA TRP A 108 -6.77 -11.19 -3.35
C TRP A 108 -8.00 -11.30 -4.25
N GLY A 109 -7.88 -11.94 -5.41
CA GLY A 109 -9.00 -12.24 -6.31
C GLY A 109 -9.40 -11.11 -7.27
N HIS A 110 -8.75 -9.94 -7.20
CA HIS A 110 -8.91 -8.87 -8.19
C HIS A 110 -8.06 -9.15 -9.44
N ASP A 111 -8.39 -8.51 -10.56
CA ASP A 111 -7.62 -8.63 -11.80
C ASP A 111 -6.15 -8.25 -11.55
N PRO A 112 -5.20 -9.18 -11.73
CA PRO A 112 -3.78 -8.91 -11.50
C PRO A 112 -3.22 -7.83 -12.42
N GLN A 113 -3.81 -7.62 -13.60
CA GLN A 113 -3.34 -6.62 -14.56
C GLN A 113 -3.43 -5.19 -14.02
N LEU A 114 -4.28 -4.93 -13.03
CA LEU A 114 -4.33 -3.66 -12.33
C LEU A 114 -3.06 -3.39 -11.52
N TYR A 115 -2.46 -4.43 -10.95
CA TYR A 115 -1.32 -4.37 -10.01
C TYR A 115 0.02 -4.67 -10.68
N MET A 116 0.02 -5.46 -11.76
CA MET A 116 1.25 -5.88 -12.45
C MET A 116 2.18 -4.74 -12.83
N PRO A 117 1.72 -3.56 -13.28
CA PRO A 117 2.63 -2.44 -13.55
C PRO A 117 3.47 -2.02 -12.33
N ILE A 118 2.89 -2.05 -11.12
CA ILE A 118 3.61 -1.74 -9.87
C ILE A 118 4.60 -2.87 -9.54
N PHE A 119 4.18 -4.13 -9.69
CA PHE A 119 5.06 -5.28 -9.44
C PHE A 119 6.24 -5.33 -10.43
N HIS A 120 6.00 -5.03 -11.70
CA HIS A 120 7.07 -4.91 -12.70
C HIS A 120 8.03 -3.76 -12.40
N PHE A 121 7.52 -2.62 -11.95
CA PHE A 121 8.37 -1.51 -11.51
C PHE A 121 9.28 -1.93 -10.35
N ALA A 122 8.71 -2.60 -9.34
CA ALA A 122 9.48 -3.13 -8.22
C ALA A 122 10.59 -4.09 -8.68
N ARG A 123 10.25 -5.05 -9.55
CA ARG A 123 11.21 -6.00 -10.13
C ARG A 123 12.31 -5.32 -10.93
N MET A 124 11.95 -4.40 -11.84
CA MET A 124 12.88 -3.71 -12.72
C MET A 124 13.93 -2.91 -11.94
N HIS A 125 13.51 -2.30 -10.84
CA HIS A 125 14.36 -1.51 -9.97
C HIS A 125 14.90 -2.27 -8.75
N ARG A 126 14.62 -3.57 -8.64
CA ARG A 126 15.00 -4.43 -7.50
C ARG A 126 14.55 -3.83 -6.16
N ILE A 127 13.38 -3.24 -6.14
CA ILE A 127 12.79 -2.67 -4.93
C ILE A 127 12.25 -3.82 -4.09
N PRO A 128 12.61 -3.91 -2.79
CA PRO A 128 12.06 -4.90 -1.89
C PRO A 128 10.53 -4.77 -1.81
N MET A 129 9.84 -5.89 -1.96
CA MET A 129 8.39 -6.00 -1.76
C MET A 129 8.12 -6.67 -0.42
N ILE A 130 7.22 -6.12 0.38
CA ILE A 130 6.93 -6.60 1.73
C ILE A 130 5.47 -7.05 1.82
N ALA A 131 5.26 -8.28 2.26
CA ALA A 131 3.94 -8.82 2.58
C ALA A 131 3.48 -8.28 3.94
N LEU A 132 2.40 -7.47 3.95
CA LEU A 132 1.95 -6.78 5.16
C LEU A 132 0.82 -7.49 5.89
N ASN A 133 0.12 -8.41 5.23
CA ASN A 133 -1.07 -9.04 5.80
C ASN A 133 -0.74 -10.34 6.57
N VAL A 134 -1.76 -10.82 7.26
CA VAL A 134 -1.79 -12.13 7.92
C VAL A 134 -2.80 -13.03 7.22
N GLU A 135 -2.83 -14.31 7.60
CA GLU A 135 -3.82 -15.24 7.07
C GLU A 135 -5.25 -14.83 7.43
N ARG A 136 -6.18 -14.99 6.49
CA ARG A 136 -7.61 -14.71 6.71
C ARG A 136 -8.20 -15.51 7.87
N THR A 137 -7.64 -16.68 8.14
CA THR A 137 -8.03 -17.52 9.27
C THR A 137 -7.74 -16.86 10.61
N LEU A 138 -6.60 -16.18 10.74
CA LEU A 138 -6.26 -15.39 11.92
C LEU A 138 -7.21 -14.21 12.08
N VAL A 139 -7.46 -13.46 11.00
CA VAL A 139 -8.39 -12.31 11.01
C VAL A 139 -9.79 -12.74 11.48
N ARG A 140 -10.31 -13.85 10.93
CA ARG A 140 -11.63 -14.38 11.33
C ARG A 140 -11.65 -14.86 12.78
N ARG A 141 -10.56 -15.47 13.26
CA ARG A 141 -10.46 -15.92 14.63
C ARG A 141 -10.46 -14.76 15.60
N VAL A 142 -9.64 -13.74 15.34
CA VAL A 142 -9.63 -12.50 16.15
C VAL A 142 -11.01 -11.85 16.16
N GLY A 143 -11.70 -11.79 15.02
CA GLY A 143 -13.05 -11.22 14.94
C GLY A 143 -14.11 -11.98 15.74
N ARG A 144 -13.94 -13.31 15.96
CA ARG A 144 -14.89 -14.13 16.71
C ARG A 144 -14.56 -14.23 18.20
N GLU A 145 -13.30 -14.39 18.52
CA GLU A 145 -12.81 -14.81 19.83
C GLU A 145 -12.13 -13.66 20.59
N GLY A 146 -11.78 -12.58 19.88
CA GLY A 146 -10.99 -11.48 20.41
C GLY A 146 -9.49 -11.75 20.32
N TRP A 147 -8.71 -10.68 20.41
CA TRP A 147 -7.24 -10.73 20.31
C TRP A 147 -6.61 -11.57 21.41
N ASP A 148 -7.08 -11.42 22.65
CA ASP A 148 -6.50 -12.09 23.82
C ASP A 148 -6.69 -13.61 23.81
N ALA A 149 -7.70 -14.12 23.09
CA ALA A 149 -7.95 -15.54 22.92
C ALA A 149 -6.98 -16.22 21.94
N VAL A 150 -6.20 -15.43 21.15
CA VAL A 150 -5.22 -15.96 20.21
C VAL A 150 -3.85 -16.06 20.88
N PRO A 151 -3.27 -17.28 21.03
CA PRO A 151 -1.93 -17.44 21.61
C PRO A 151 -0.87 -16.63 20.84
N PRO A 152 0.12 -16.01 21.51
CA PRO A 152 1.15 -15.21 20.85
C PRO A 152 1.88 -15.94 19.71
N ALA A 153 2.11 -17.24 19.84
CA ALA A 153 2.76 -18.05 18.82
C ALA A 153 1.93 -18.20 17.52
N GLU A 154 0.61 -17.95 17.59
CA GLU A 154 -0.33 -18.07 16.47
C GLU A 154 -0.70 -16.71 15.87
N ARG A 155 -0.15 -15.62 16.39
CA ARG A 155 -0.42 -14.24 15.93
C ARG A 155 0.39 -13.82 14.70
N GLU A 156 1.10 -14.75 14.08
CA GLU A 156 1.94 -14.50 12.88
C GLU A 156 2.89 -13.29 13.00
N GLY A 157 3.40 -13.05 14.22
CA GLY A 157 4.30 -11.93 14.50
C GLY A 157 3.61 -10.56 14.57
N VAL A 158 2.28 -10.51 14.62
CA VAL A 158 1.54 -9.28 14.93
C VAL A 158 1.69 -8.96 16.41
N GLY A 159 2.12 -7.75 16.72
CA GLY A 159 2.22 -7.23 18.10
C GLY A 159 0.86 -6.88 18.71
N GLU A 160 0.87 -6.46 19.97
CA GLU A 160 -0.33 -5.98 20.64
C GLU A 160 -0.94 -4.78 19.89
N PRO A 161 -2.25 -4.77 19.66
CA PRO A 161 -2.93 -3.63 19.07
C PRO A 161 -2.76 -2.38 19.94
N ALA A 162 -2.35 -1.29 19.33
CA ALA A 162 -2.38 0.00 20.03
C ALA A 162 -3.83 0.46 20.25
N SER A 163 -4.10 1.11 21.38
CA SER A 163 -5.40 1.76 21.59
C SER A 163 -5.63 2.80 20.51
N ALA A 164 -6.83 2.82 19.95
CA ALA A 164 -7.20 3.87 19.00
C ALA A 164 -7.15 5.23 19.70
N PRO A 165 -6.53 6.26 19.07
CA PRO A 165 -6.60 7.62 19.62
C PRO A 165 -8.04 8.12 19.60
N ALA A 166 -8.44 8.81 20.66
CA ALA A 166 -9.73 9.49 20.68
C ALA A 166 -9.66 10.82 19.89
N PRO A 167 -10.70 11.23 19.15
CA PRO A 167 -11.89 10.49 18.83
C PRO A 167 -11.73 9.67 17.54
N TYR A 168 -11.76 8.35 17.68
CA TYR A 168 -11.91 7.47 16.52
C TYR A 168 -13.37 7.06 16.45
N PRO A 169 -14.10 7.26 15.33
CA PRO A 169 -15.52 6.95 15.23
C PRO A 169 -15.80 5.45 15.31
#